data_9b2ea827cdeb10fc487cb1fdd5be5dea
#
_entry.id   9b2ea827cdeb10fc487cb1fdd5be5dea
#
_cell.length_a   1.000
_cell.length_b   1.000
_cell.length_c   1.000
_cell.angle_alpha   90.00
_cell.angle_beta   90.00
_cell.angle_gamma   90.00
#
_symmetry.space_group_name_H-M   'P 1'
#
loop_
_entity.id
_entity.type
_entity.pdbx_description
1 polymer ?
#
loop_
_entity_poly.entity_id
_entity_poly.type
_entity_poly.pdbx_seq_one_letter_code
_entity_poly.pdbx_strand_id
1 'polypeptide(L)'
;MPNKEKNSTLAIVIPCWNEETLLPEMLDCLLKQTFQDWCAYCVDDQSTDNTAEIIKAYQAKDARIQYVCRDREPKGGQTCRNIGFEQAAGAKYVCFFDADDLVAPYCFEQRVRYMEEHSELDCGVFPLLAFTDDIHEEYGPVFGVKTFDDDLQAMLNLNIPMAVSTNIYRYSVLVTNNIVFDEHVLSMQDSDFSFQVMLSGMRYNYAVEAKADYFYRVTYDGVASGINSSKKWQSHVYLAQKVTVAVTKRYGNKYDLFLGIYVAQIIRKIGFVKQAFEQLVQAPWVKRHWVFHMRMSIYRMLKNQRLWSLLFYRYRGVSKQRTAVWQASMAEKRKVLLERGVEV
;
A
#
# COMPACT_ATOMS: atom_id res chain seq x y z
N MET A 1 13.67 -27.56 16.60
CA MET A 1 13.24 -27.35 15.19
C MET A 1 11.73 -27.42 15.20
N PRO A 2 10.98 -26.36 14.91
CA PRO A 2 9.54 -26.46 14.81
C PRO A 2 9.19 -27.37 13.62
N ASN A 3 8.17 -28.18 13.79
CA ASN A 3 7.62 -29.09 12.80
C ASN A 3 7.46 -28.34 11.47
N LYS A 4 7.98 -28.89 10.37
CA LYS A 4 7.58 -28.52 9.02
C LYS A 4 6.15 -29.04 8.80
N GLU A 5 5.19 -28.36 9.41
CA GLU A 5 3.79 -28.57 9.06
C GLU A 5 3.54 -28.01 7.68
N LYS A 6 2.72 -28.72 6.95
CA LYS A 6 2.25 -28.52 5.58
C LYS A 6 2.15 -27.03 5.22
N ASN A 7 3.02 -26.56 4.35
CA ASN A 7 2.98 -25.18 3.88
C ASN A 7 1.61 -24.92 3.24
N SER A 8 0.84 -23.98 3.79
CA SER A 8 -0.45 -23.57 3.21
C SER A 8 -0.26 -22.99 1.81
N THR A 9 -1.25 -23.16 0.95
CA THR A 9 -1.23 -22.56 -0.39
C THR A 9 -1.19 -21.02 -0.30
N LEU A 10 -1.93 -20.44 0.63
CA LEU A 10 -2.04 -18.98 0.81
C LEU A 10 -1.62 -18.57 2.22
N ALA A 11 -0.69 -17.63 2.32
CA ALA A 11 -0.34 -16.96 3.55
C ALA A 11 -0.93 -15.53 3.57
N ILE A 12 -1.48 -15.16 4.73
CA ILE A 12 -1.97 -13.81 5.00
C ILE A 12 -1.09 -13.21 6.10
N VAL A 13 -0.59 -12.01 5.88
CA VAL A 13 0.23 -11.29 6.87
C VAL A 13 -0.54 -10.05 7.34
N ILE A 14 -0.77 -9.95 8.65
CA ILE A 14 -1.56 -8.89 9.27
C ILE A 14 -0.75 -8.25 10.39
N PRO A 15 -0.22 -7.02 10.20
CA PRO A 15 0.37 -6.26 11.29
C PRO A 15 -0.74 -5.77 12.23
N CYS A 16 -0.55 -5.93 13.53
CA CYS A 16 -1.53 -5.54 14.55
C CYS A 16 -0.87 -4.61 15.58
N TRP A 17 -1.51 -3.49 15.91
CA TRP A 17 -1.05 -2.61 16.98
C TRP A 17 -2.19 -1.82 17.61
N ASN A 18 -2.58 -2.21 18.83
CA ASN A 18 -3.68 -1.60 19.57
C ASN A 18 -5.00 -1.62 18.78
N GLU A 19 -5.40 -2.81 18.32
CA GLU A 19 -6.57 -3.05 17.48
C GLU A 19 -7.62 -3.92 18.19
N GLU A 20 -7.71 -3.84 19.54
CA GLU A 20 -8.63 -4.68 20.32
C GLU A 20 -10.10 -4.55 19.87
N THR A 21 -10.49 -3.41 19.28
CA THR A 21 -11.86 -3.13 18.86
C THR A 21 -12.19 -3.70 17.47
N LEU A 22 -11.29 -3.55 16.48
CA LEU A 22 -11.60 -3.86 15.08
C LEU A 22 -11.03 -5.21 14.62
N LEU A 23 -9.91 -5.66 15.22
CA LEU A 23 -9.30 -6.93 14.87
C LEU A 23 -10.25 -8.14 14.94
N PRO A 24 -11.20 -8.26 15.90
CA PRO A 24 -12.14 -9.37 15.90
C PRO A 24 -12.97 -9.47 14.62
N GLU A 25 -13.37 -8.35 14.01
CA GLU A 25 -14.13 -8.34 12.76
C GLU A 25 -13.32 -8.91 11.60
N MET A 26 -12.04 -8.52 11.48
CA MET A 26 -11.12 -9.09 10.48
C MET A 26 -10.93 -10.59 10.71
N LEU A 27 -10.68 -11.03 11.94
CA LEU A 27 -10.46 -12.46 12.24
C LEU A 27 -11.71 -13.29 11.97
N ASP A 28 -12.92 -12.77 12.25
CA ASP A 28 -14.18 -13.43 11.91
C ASP A 28 -14.36 -13.55 10.38
N CYS A 29 -13.93 -12.55 9.59
CA CYS A 29 -13.91 -12.64 8.13
C CYS A 29 -12.96 -13.74 7.63
N LEU A 30 -11.80 -13.95 8.27
CA LEU A 30 -10.89 -15.04 7.92
C LEU A 30 -11.52 -16.41 8.18
N LEU A 31 -12.24 -16.59 9.29
CA LEU A 31 -12.91 -17.85 9.62
C LEU A 31 -14.05 -18.19 8.65
N LYS A 32 -14.65 -17.19 8.01
CA LYS A 32 -15.72 -17.37 7.00
C LYS A 32 -15.20 -17.68 5.59
N GLN A 33 -13.89 -17.69 5.34
CA GLN A 33 -13.34 -17.90 4.00
C GLN A 33 -13.73 -19.24 3.40
N THR A 34 -14.21 -19.26 2.15
CA THR A 34 -14.58 -20.47 1.41
C THR A 34 -13.38 -21.34 1.07
N PHE A 35 -12.25 -20.75 0.72
CA PHE A 35 -10.99 -21.45 0.52
C PHE A 35 -10.37 -21.81 1.87
N GLN A 36 -9.92 -23.07 2.05
CA GLN A 36 -9.53 -23.57 3.36
C GLN A 36 -8.01 -23.76 3.57
N ASP A 37 -7.20 -23.79 2.51
CA ASP A 37 -5.74 -24.03 2.60
C ASP A 37 -4.96 -22.71 2.73
N TRP A 38 -5.16 -22.05 3.87
CA TRP A 38 -4.52 -20.79 4.21
C TRP A 38 -3.96 -20.77 5.64
N CYS A 39 -3.03 -19.86 5.89
CA CYS A 39 -2.53 -19.53 7.23
C CYS A 39 -2.38 -18.00 7.36
N ALA A 40 -2.86 -17.44 8.47
CA ALA A 40 -2.75 -16.03 8.78
C ALA A 40 -1.73 -15.80 9.90
N TYR A 41 -0.73 -14.97 9.66
CA TYR A 41 0.28 -14.53 10.62
C TYR A 41 -0.10 -13.14 11.12
N CYS A 42 -0.72 -13.08 12.30
CA CYS A 42 -1.06 -11.84 12.98
C CYS A 42 0.16 -11.40 13.78
N VAL A 43 0.86 -10.37 13.30
CA VAL A 43 2.11 -9.91 13.91
C VAL A 43 1.84 -8.72 14.80
N ASP A 44 1.84 -8.94 16.09
CA ASP A 44 1.63 -7.94 17.13
C ASP A 44 2.86 -7.04 17.29
N ASP A 45 2.69 -5.74 17.07
CA ASP A 45 3.72 -4.72 17.22
C ASP A 45 3.91 -4.27 18.69
N GLN A 46 3.86 -5.24 19.61
CA GLN A 46 3.93 -5.01 21.06
C GLN A 46 2.78 -4.08 21.51
N SER A 47 1.54 -4.50 21.28
CA SER A 47 0.34 -3.80 21.73
C SER A 47 0.29 -3.67 23.24
N THR A 48 -0.40 -2.63 23.71
CA THR A 48 -0.60 -2.34 25.14
C THR A 48 -2.06 -2.52 25.59
N ASP A 49 -2.94 -2.88 24.67
CA ASP A 49 -4.34 -3.25 24.88
C ASP A 49 -4.52 -4.78 24.79
N ASN A 50 -5.75 -5.27 24.62
CA ASN A 50 -6.05 -6.70 24.57
C ASN A 50 -5.78 -7.35 23.19
N THR A 51 -5.13 -6.68 22.25
CA THR A 51 -4.88 -7.20 20.89
C THR A 51 -4.19 -8.57 20.90
N ALA A 52 -3.12 -8.74 21.69
CA ALA A 52 -2.36 -9.99 21.75
C ALA A 52 -3.22 -11.15 22.31
N GLU A 53 -4.02 -10.89 23.33
CA GLU A 53 -4.93 -11.87 23.95
C GLU A 53 -6.03 -12.30 22.98
N ILE A 54 -6.56 -11.37 22.19
CA ILE A 54 -7.56 -11.65 21.14
C ILE A 54 -6.96 -12.58 20.10
N ILE A 55 -5.78 -12.29 19.55
CA ILE A 55 -5.15 -13.16 18.56
C ILE A 55 -4.94 -14.57 19.10
N LYS A 56 -4.42 -14.69 20.34
CA LYS A 56 -4.20 -16.00 20.98
C LYS A 56 -5.52 -16.77 21.21
N ALA A 57 -6.60 -16.06 21.53
CA ALA A 57 -7.92 -16.68 21.67
C ALA A 57 -8.45 -17.23 20.33
N TYR A 58 -8.23 -16.49 19.23
CA TYR A 58 -8.58 -16.98 17.88
C TYR A 58 -7.67 -18.11 17.43
N GLN A 59 -6.37 -18.06 17.71
CA GLN A 59 -5.43 -19.16 17.46
C GLN A 59 -5.86 -20.45 18.19
N ALA A 60 -6.37 -20.35 19.40
CA ALA A 60 -6.87 -21.51 20.14
C ALA A 60 -8.15 -22.09 19.53
N LYS A 61 -8.96 -21.31 18.82
CA LYS A 61 -10.16 -21.74 18.09
C LYS A 61 -9.81 -22.36 16.73
N ASP A 62 -8.83 -21.78 16.03
CA ASP A 62 -8.43 -22.20 14.68
C ASP A 62 -6.91 -22.06 14.50
N ALA A 63 -6.25 -23.18 14.35
CA ALA A 63 -4.79 -23.26 14.21
C ALA A 63 -4.24 -22.58 12.93
N ARG A 64 -5.09 -22.17 12.00
CA ARG A 64 -4.67 -21.40 10.82
C ARG A 64 -4.36 -19.94 11.17
N ILE A 65 -4.82 -19.44 12.30
CA ILE A 65 -4.49 -18.11 12.83
C ILE A 65 -3.28 -18.26 13.75
N GLN A 66 -2.20 -17.56 13.46
CA GLN A 66 -0.94 -17.63 14.20
C GLN A 66 -0.61 -16.30 14.84
N TYR A 67 -0.39 -16.30 16.15
CA TYR A 67 0.15 -15.16 16.88
C TYR A 67 1.67 -15.11 16.70
N VAL A 68 2.17 -13.96 16.29
CA VAL A 68 3.60 -13.64 16.22
C VAL A 68 3.83 -12.31 16.93
N CYS A 69 4.85 -12.20 17.76
CA CYS A 69 5.22 -10.93 18.37
C CYS A 69 6.43 -10.34 17.63
N ARG A 70 6.41 -9.03 17.38
CA ARG A 70 7.59 -8.34 16.84
C ARG A 70 8.77 -8.48 17.79
N ASP A 71 9.87 -8.98 17.30
CA ASP A 71 11.09 -9.31 18.05
C ASP A 71 12.29 -8.42 17.72
N ARG A 72 12.13 -7.46 16.79
CA ARG A 72 13.20 -6.56 16.32
C ARG A 72 12.72 -5.14 16.06
N GLU A 73 13.66 -4.19 16.07
CA GLU A 73 13.44 -2.82 15.63
C GLU A 73 13.62 -2.69 14.08
N PRO A 74 13.06 -1.64 13.48
CA PRO A 74 12.25 -0.58 14.08
C PRO A 74 10.81 -1.01 14.36
N LYS A 75 10.13 -0.35 15.31
CA LYS A 75 8.68 -0.47 15.51
C LYS A 75 7.92 -0.01 14.28
N GLY A 76 6.84 -0.74 13.91
CA GLY A 76 5.90 -0.33 12.87
C GLY A 76 5.44 -1.46 11.96
N GLY A 77 4.35 -1.20 11.24
CA GLY A 77 3.69 -2.17 10.35
C GLY A 77 4.60 -2.75 9.28
N GLN A 78 5.60 -1.99 8.78
CA GLN A 78 6.58 -2.47 7.81
C GLN A 78 7.43 -3.62 8.36
N THR A 79 7.91 -3.50 9.60
CA THR A 79 8.69 -4.55 10.27
C THR A 79 7.82 -5.76 10.56
N CYS A 80 6.59 -5.53 11.03
CA CYS A 80 5.63 -6.61 11.26
C CYS A 80 5.28 -7.36 9.97
N ARG A 81 5.09 -6.66 8.84
CA ARG A 81 4.84 -7.30 7.55
C ARG A 81 6.05 -8.12 7.09
N ASN A 82 7.29 -7.66 7.31
CA ASN A 82 8.48 -8.44 7.01
C ASN A 82 8.58 -9.70 7.89
N ILE A 83 8.34 -9.58 9.19
CA ILE A 83 8.34 -10.73 10.10
C ILE A 83 7.28 -11.76 9.68
N GLY A 84 6.06 -11.33 9.38
CA GLY A 84 5.01 -12.23 8.91
C GLY A 84 5.34 -12.85 7.54
N PHE A 85 5.99 -12.11 6.64
CA PHE A 85 6.47 -12.63 5.38
C PHE A 85 7.55 -13.72 5.56
N GLU A 86 8.45 -13.55 6.51
CA GLU A 86 9.46 -14.56 6.88
C GLU A 86 8.78 -15.85 7.44
N GLN A 87 7.72 -15.70 8.25
CA GLN A 87 6.94 -16.83 8.76
C GLN A 87 6.17 -17.56 7.64
N ALA A 88 5.79 -16.85 6.59
CA ALA A 88 5.09 -17.39 5.43
C ALA A 88 5.98 -18.24 4.49
N ALA A 89 7.24 -18.48 4.88
CA ALA A 89 8.19 -19.23 4.05
C ALA A 89 7.67 -20.60 3.65
N GLY A 90 7.58 -20.82 2.33
CA GLY A 90 7.07 -22.06 1.73
C GLY A 90 5.61 -22.01 1.28
N ALA A 91 4.86 -20.96 1.59
CA ALA A 91 3.57 -20.71 0.96
C ALA A 91 3.72 -20.47 -0.56
N LYS A 92 2.71 -20.84 -1.35
CA LYS A 92 2.71 -20.56 -2.79
C LYS A 92 2.42 -19.09 -3.06
N TYR A 93 1.46 -18.54 -2.32
CA TYR A 93 1.00 -17.16 -2.44
C TYR A 93 1.03 -16.44 -1.11
N VAL A 94 1.14 -15.10 -1.16
CA VAL A 94 1.04 -14.24 0.02
C VAL A 94 0.18 -13.00 -0.28
N CYS A 95 -0.65 -12.62 0.70
CA CYS A 95 -1.36 -11.36 0.78
C CYS A 95 -0.95 -10.60 2.04
N PHE A 96 -1.01 -9.26 1.99
CA PHE A 96 -0.81 -8.39 3.16
C PHE A 96 -2.11 -7.64 3.41
N PHE A 97 -2.69 -7.82 4.58
CA PHE A 97 -3.96 -7.17 4.98
C PHE A 97 -3.74 -6.30 6.21
N ASP A 98 -4.67 -5.39 6.48
CA ASP A 98 -4.63 -4.55 7.67
C ASP A 98 -5.66 -5.06 8.70
N ALA A 99 -5.37 -4.86 9.99
CA ALA A 99 -6.13 -5.45 11.09
C ALA A 99 -7.52 -4.81 11.31
N ASP A 100 -7.72 -3.60 10.78
CA ASP A 100 -8.92 -2.76 10.93
C ASP A 100 -9.88 -2.82 9.72
N ASP A 101 -9.54 -3.64 8.70
CA ASP A 101 -10.29 -3.79 7.46
C ASP A 101 -11.20 -5.04 7.48
N LEU A 102 -11.93 -5.26 6.37
CA LEU A 102 -12.80 -6.43 6.19
C LEU A 102 -12.50 -7.13 4.87
N VAL A 103 -12.80 -8.43 4.79
CA VAL A 103 -12.64 -9.22 3.56
C VAL A 103 -13.89 -10.08 3.28
N ALA A 104 -14.25 -10.18 2.00
CA ALA A 104 -15.36 -11.01 1.55
C ALA A 104 -15.08 -12.50 1.80
N PRO A 105 -16.11 -13.33 2.06
CA PRO A 105 -15.93 -14.78 2.26
C PRO A 105 -15.29 -15.52 1.08
N TYR A 106 -15.41 -15.00 -0.13
CA TYR A 106 -14.83 -15.54 -1.36
C TYR A 106 -13.46 -14.96 -1.72
N CYS A 107 -12.89 -14.08 -0.90
CA CYS A 107 -11.64 -13.36 -1.21
C CYS A 107 -10.50 -14.31 -1.52
N PHE A 108 -10.21 -15.27 -0.66
CA PHE A 108 -9.09 -16.18 -0.84
C PHE A 108 -9.27 -17.09 -2.05
N GLU A 109 -10.48 -17.63 -2.22
CA GLU A 109 -10.80 -18.49 -3.37
C GLU A 109 -10.68 -17.75 -4.69
N GLN A 110 -11.24 -16.52 -4.78
CA GLN A 110 -11.17 -15.69 -5.97
C GLN A 110 -9.72 -15.36 -6.35
N ARG A 111 -8.90 -14.96 -5.37
CA ARG A 111 -7.50 -14.58 -5.58
C ARG A 111 -6.63 -15.78 -5.96
N VAL A 112 -6.75 -16.90 -5.24
CA VAL A 112 -5.98 -18.11 -5.55
C VAL A 112 -6.36 -18.66 -6.92
N ARG A 113 -7.66 -18.79 -7.21
CA ARG A 113 -8.13 -19.26 -8.51
C ARG A 113 -7.58 -18.43 -9.65
N TYR A 114 -7.65 -17.09 -9.55
CA TYR A 114 -7.11 -16.19 -10.55
C TYR A 114 -5.61 -16.44 -10.81
N MET A 115 -4.81 -16.61 -9.76
CA MET A 115 -3.39 -16.89 -9.90
C MET A 115 -3.08 -18.28 -10.43
N GLU A 116 -3.95 -19.26 -10.23
CA GLU A 116 -3.83 -20.61 -10.82
C GLU A 116 -4.17 -20.59 -12.32
N GLU A 117 -5.19 -19.84 -12.71
CA GLU A 117 -5.60 -19.67 -14.11
C GLU A 117 -4.60 -18.82 -14.92
N HIS A 118 -3.81 -17.98 -14.25
CA HIS A 118 -2.81 -17.09 -14.86
C HIS A 118 -1.41 -17.41 -14.37
N SER A 119 -0.91 -18.59 -14.76
CA SER A 119 0.39 -19.07 -14.29
C SER A 119 1.58 -18.21 -14.74
N GLU A 120 1.41 -17.39 -15.77
CA GLU A 120 2.38 -16.43 -16.28
C GLU A 120 2.51 -15.19 -15.38
N LEU A 121 1.54 -14.88 -14.52
CA LEU A 121 1.57 -13.72 -13.64
C LEU A 121 2.37 -13.99 -12.36
N ASP A 122 3.03 -12.98 -11.89
CA ASP A 122 3.75 -12.93 -10.62
C ASP A 122 2.90 -12.31 -9.50
N CYS A 123 1.91 -11.47 -9.90
CA CYS A 123 0.97 -10.80 -8.99
C CYS A 123 -0.39 -10.58 -9.68
N GLY A 124 -1.47 -10.83 -8.95
CA GLY A 124 -2.84 -10.44 -9.31
C GLY A 124 -3.29 -9.22 -8.50
N VAL A 125 -3.95 -8.26 -9.16
CA VAL A 125 -4.46 -7.03 -8.53
C VAL A 125 -5.98 -7.05 -8.54
N PHE A 126 -6.59 -6.94 -7.35
CA PHE A 126 -8.03 -7.08 -7.14
C PHE A 126 -8.67 -5.77 -6.69
N PRO A 127 -9.94 -5.53 -7.05
CA PRO A 127 -10.64 -4.33 -6.65
C PRO A 127 -10.92 -4.32 -5.14
N LEU A 128 -10.70 -3.14 -4.55
CA LEU A 128 -10.97 -2.81 -3.17
C LEU A 128 -11.95 -1.64 -3.10
N LEU A 129 -12.92 -1.70 -2.19
CA LEU A 129 -13.82 -0.59 -1.87
C LEU A 129 -13.45 0.02 -0.52
N ALA A 130 -13.31 1.33 -0.46
CA ALA A 130 -13.21 2.02 0.81
C ALA A 130 -14.62 2.32 1.36
N PHE A 131 -14.81 2.22 2.67
CA PHE A 131 -16.07 2.49 3.35
C PHE A 131 -15.84 3.22 4.67
N THR A 132 -16.87 3.88 5.18
CA THR A 132 -16.87 4.51 6.51
C THR A 132 -17.75 3.75 7.48
N ASP A 133 -19.04 3.71 7.20
CA ASP A 133 -20.06 3.09 8.06
C ASP A 133 -20.71 1.87 7.38
N ASP A 134 -20.85 1.88 6.06
CA ASP A 134 -21.48 0.81 5.27
C ASP A 134 -20.66 0.51 4.01
N ILE A 135 -20.36 -0.76 3.79
CA ILE A 135 -19.63 -1.24 2.59
C ILE A 135 -20.41 -0.99 1.29
N HIS A 136 -21.73 -0.84 1.35
CA HIS A 136 -22.62 -0.56 0.22
C HIS A 136 -22.73 0.94 -0.11
N GLU A 137 -22.00 1.80 0.56
CA GLU A 137 -21.95 3.23 0.25
C GLU A 137 -21.73 3.47 -1.24
N GLU A 138 -22.51 4.37 -1.86
CA GLU A 138 -22.34 4.71 -3.29
C GLU A 138 -21.08 5.53 -3.56
N TYR A 139 -20.52 6.16 -2.54
CA TYR A 139 -19.37 7.07 -2.64
C TYR A 139 -18.18 6.55 -1.86
N GLY A 140 -16.99 6.81 -2.37
CA GLY A 140 -15.74 6.49 -1.72
C GLY A 140 -14.66 6.05 -2.71
N PRO A 141 -13.40 6.07 -2.30
CA PRO A 141 -12.31 5.63 -3.17
C PRO A 141 -12.39 4.13 -3.47
N VAL A 142 -11.89 3.78 -4.65
CA VAL A 142 -11.69 2.41 -5.12
C VAL A 142 -10.23 2.26 -5.47
N PHE A 143 -9.63 1.13 -5.13
CA PHE A 143 -8.25 0.80 -5.50
C PHE A 143 -8.21 -0.57 -6.18
N GLY A 144 -7.07 -0.94 -6.74
CA GLY A 144 -6.93 -2.21 -7.43
C GLY A 144 -7.72 -2.30 -8.75
N VAL A 145 -7.99 -1.16 -9.37
CA VAL A 145 -8.69 -1.07 -10.66
C VAL A 145 -7.86 -0.27 -11.66
N LYS A 146 -7.72 -0.80 -12.88
CA LYS A 146 -6.96 -0.11 -13.90
C LYS A 146 -7.68 1.14 -14.36
N THR A 147 -7.01 2.29 -14.28
CA THR A 147 -7.55 3.60 -14.68
C THR A 147 -6.72 4.22 -15.80
N PHE A 148 -5.41 4.02 -15.77
CA PHE A 148 -4.46 4.54 -16.74
C PHE A 148 -3.68 3.40 -17.37
N ASP A 149 -3.17 3.63 -18.59
CA ASP A 149 -2.32 2.65 -19.28
C ASP A 149 -0.94 2.49 -18.61
N ASP A 150 -0.46 3.55 -17.95
CA ASP A 150 0.83 3.59 -17.29
C ASP A 150 0.64 3.79 -15.77
N ASP A 151 0.72 2.68 -15.03
CA ASP A 151 0.54 2.67 -13.58
C ASP A 151 1.65 3.42 -12.85
N LEU A 152 2.87 3.45 -13.39
CA LEU A 152 3.96 4.22 -12.79
C LEU A 152 3.69 5.72 -12.88
N GLN A 153 3.13 6.20 -14.00
CA GLN A 153 2.67 7.60 -14.09
C GLN A 153 1.55 7.89 -13.09
N ALA A 154 0.60 6.97 -12.94
CA ALA A 154 -0.48 7.11 -11.96
C ALA A 154 0.10 7.21 -10.54
N MET A 155 1.00 6.32 -10.19
CA MET A 155 1.64 6.28 -8.87
C MET A 155 2.46 7.55 -8.57
N LEU A 156 3.24 8.04 -9.55
CA LEU A 156 3.99 9.29 -9.45
C LEU A 156 3.08 10.53 -9.34
N ASN A 157 1.82 10.43 -9.78
CA ASN A 157 0.81 11.46 -9.59
C ASN A 157 0.02 11.30 -8.28
N LEU A 158 0.38 10.33 -7.44
CA LEU A 158 -0.34 9.91 -6.23
C LEU A 158 -1.81 9.48 -6.48
N ASN A 159 -2.10 9.03 -7.69
CA ASN A 159 -3.31 8.30 -8.01
C ASN A 159 -2.99 6.80 -7.86
N ILE A 160 -3.16 6.28 -6.66
CA ILE A 160 -2.69 4.95 -6.28
C ILE A 160 -3.46 3.88 -7.06
N PRO A 161 -2.84 3.20 -8.05
CA PRO A 161 -3.53 2.20 -8.86
C PRO A 161 -3.70 0.87 -8.12
N MET A 162 -2.78 0.57 -7.20
CA MET A 162 -2.80 -0.62 -6.36
C MET A 162 -2.24 -0.31 -4.96
N ALA A 163 -2.80 -0.92 -3.94
CA ALA A 163 -2.28 -0.97 -2.58
C ALA A 163 -1.80 -2.39 -2.27
N VAL A 164 -1.06 -2.61 -1.19
CA VAL A 164 -0.60 -3.97 -0.85
C VAL A 164 -1.75 -4.90 -0.55
N SER A 165 -2.84 -4.41 0.03
CA SER A 165 -4.06 -5.17 0.34
C SER A 165 -4.88 -5.56 -0.89
N THR A 166 -4.73 -4.86 -2.02
CA THR A 166 -5.38 -5.24 -3.28
C THR A 166 -4.73 -6.44 -3.97
N ASN A 167 -3.57 -6.90 -3.52
CA ASN A 167 -2.72 -7.78 -4.29
C ASN A 167 -2.59 -9.18 -3.67
N ILE A 168 -2.43 -10.18 -4.55
CA ILE A 168 -1.90 -11.50 -4.22
C ILE A 168 -0.59 -11.70 -4.98
N TYR A 169 0.45 -12.16 -4.30
CA TYR A 169 1.78 -12.32 -4.88
C TYR A 169 2.22 -13.79 -4.87
N ARG A 170 2.98 -14.22 -5.88
CA ARG A 170 3.76 -15.45 -5.75
C ARG A 170 4.88 -15.22 -4.74
N TYR A 171 4.89 -15.96 -3.65
CA TYR A 171 5.87 -15.84 -2.57
C TYR A 171 7.32 -15.90 -3.12
N SER A 172 7.61 -16.90 -3.94
CA SER A 172 8.94 -17.13 -4.50
C SER A 172 9.45 -15.95 -5.35
N VAL A 173 8.55 -15.21 -6.01
CA VAL A 173 8.92 -14.08 -6.85
C VAL A 173 9.30 -12.86 -6.02
N LEU A 174 8.60 -12.60 -4.91
CA LEU A 174 9.01 -11.57 -3.95
C LEU A 174 10.40 -11.85 -3.38
N VAL A 175 10.67 -13.11 -2.99
CA VAL A 175 11.99 -13.54 -2.50
C VAL A 175 13.07 -13.36 -3.56
N THR A 176 12.84 -13.85 -4.78
CA THR A 176 13.83 -13.80 -5.87
C THR A 176 14.19 -12.35 -6.26
N ASN A 177 13.21 -11.43 -6.23
CA ASN A 177 13.43 -10.03 -6.55
C ASN A 177 13.83 -9.18 -5.33
N ASN A 178 13.99 -9.80 -4.15
CA ASN A 178 14.29 -9.14 -2.88
C ASN A 178 13.32 -7.97 -2.59
N ILE A 179 12.01 -8.21 -2.82
CA ILE A 179 10.95 -7.23 -2.55
C ILE A 179 10.47 -7.44 -1.12
N VAL A 180 10.76 -6.49 -0.26
CA VAL A 180 10.37 -6.45 1.15
C VAL A 180 9.94 -5.04 1.52
N PHE A 181 9.24 -4.89 2.64
CA PHE A 181 8.93 -3.57 3.17
C PHE A 181 10.21 -2.88 3.64
N ASP A 182 10.47 -1.68 3.17
CA ASP A 182 11.62 -0.89 3.62
C ASP A 182 11.36 -0.35 5.03
N GLU A 183 12.07 -0.89 6.01
CA GLU A 183 11.87 -0.58 7.42
C GLU A 183 12.22 0.87 7.79
N HIS A 184 12.87 1.63 6.90
CA HIS A 184 13.08 3.07 7.05
C HIS A 184 11.85 3.90 6.61
N VAL A 185 10.89 3.30 5.92
CA VAL A 185 9.69 3.96 5.43
C VAL A 185 8.57 3.83 6.46
N LEU A 186 8.47 4.79 7.39
CA LEU A 186 7.47 4.80 8.46
C LEU A 186 6.09 5.29 7.99
N SER A 187 5.99 5.87 6.81
CA SER A 187 4.77 6.38 6.18
C SER A 187 4.84 6.17 4.68
N MET A 188 3.72 5.90 4.01
CA MET A 188 3.66 5.50 2.60
C MET A 188 4.34 4.14 2.32
N GLN A 189 4.28 3.21 3.25
CA GLN A 189 4.85 1.86 3.13
C GLN A 189 4.30 1.12 1.91
N ASP A 190 2.99 1.18 1.70
CA ASP A 190 2.30 0.58 0.56
C ASP A 190 2.76 1.18 -0.77
N SER A 191 2.97 2.51 -0.78
CA SER A 191 3.50 3.18 -1.95
C SER A 191 4.93 2.73 -2.28
N ASP A 192 5.79 2.61 -1.26
CA ASP A 192 7.15 2.09 -1.45
C ASP A 192 7.12 0.66 -2.02
N PHE A 193 6.34 -0.22 -1.42
CA PHE A 193 6.21 -1.61 -1.86
C PHE A 193 5.68 -1.70 -3.30
N SER A 194 4.63 -0.93 -3.63
CA SER A 194 4.09 -0.86 -4.98
C SER A 194 5.09 -0.33 -6.00
N PHE A 195 5.90 0.67 -5.65
CA PHE A 195 7.01 1.12 -6.51
C PHE A 195 8.04 0.01 -6.74
N GLN A 196 8.40 -0.76 -5.71
CA GLN A 196 9.33 -1.89 -5.87
C GLN A 196 8.76 -2.92 -6.84
N VAL A 197 7.48 -3.31 -6.71
CA VAL A 197 6.78 -4.23 -7.62
C VAL A 197 6.81 -3.71 -9.06
N MET A 198 6.41 -2.46 -9.29
CA MET A 198 6.40 -1.85 -10.63
C MET A 198 7.80 -1.74 -11.25
N LEU A 199 8.81 -1.48 -10.43
CA LEU A 199 10.19 -1.30 -10.86
C LEU A 199 10.99 -2.61 -10.97
N SER A 200 10.54 -3.71 -10.39
CA SER A 200 11.21 -5.02 -10.50
C SER A 200 11.09 -5.65 -11.87
N GLY A 201 10.00 -5.38 -12.58
CA GLY A 201 9.65 -6.05 -13.82
C GLY A 201 8.75 -7.27 -13.60
N MET A 202 8.18 -7.43 -12.41
CA MET A 202 7.15 -8.42 -12.13
C MET A 202 5.98 -8.27 -13.09
N ARG A 203 5.46 -9.40 -13.54
CA ARG A 203 4.27 -9.47 -14.40
C ARG A 203 3.03 -9.46 -13.53
N TYR A 204 2.31 -8.37 -13.54
CA TYR A 204 1.04 -8.25 -12.82
C TYR A 204 -0.10 -7.86 -13.77
N ASN A 205 -1.31 -8.23 -13.40
CA ASN A 205 -2.50 -7.81 -14.12
C ASN A 205 -3.67 -7.58 -13.16
N TYR A 206 -4.61 -6.75 -13.60
CA TYR A 206 -5.84 -6.46 -12.88
C TYR A 206 -6.87 -7.54 -13.16
N ALA A 207 -7.49 -8.08 -12.13
CA ALA A 207 -8.61 -9.01 -12.23
C ALA A 207 -9.90 -8.22 -12.53
N VAL A 208 -10.03 -7.74 -13.79
CA VAL A 208 -11.05 -6.77 -14.19
C VAL A 208 -12.48 -7.27 -14.01
N GLU A 209 -12.72 -8.59 -14.06
CA GLU A 209 -14.02 -9.21 -13.85
C GLU A 209 -14.28 -9.64 -12.39
N ALA A 210 -13.30 -9.49 -11.53
CA ALA A 210 -13.44 -9.87 -10.12
C ALA A 210 -14.47 -8.98 -9.41
N LYS A 211 -15.12 -9.55 -8.40
CA LYS A 211 -15.88 -8.79 -7.40
C LYS A 211 -14.91 -8.05 -6.47
N ALA A 212 -15.36 -6.96 -5.84
CA ALA A 212 -14.62 -6.37 -4.74
C ALA A 212 -14.58 -7.38 -3.59
N ASP A 213 -13.38 -7.67 -3.10
CA ASP A 213 -13.16 -8.71 -2.11
C ASP A 213 -12.44 -8.22 -0.86
N TYR A 214 -12.07 -6.96 -0.83
CA TYR A 214 -11.43 -6.28 0.29
C TYR A 214 -12.09 -4.92 0.53
N PHE A 215 -12.34 -4.59 1.80
CA PHE A 215 -13.06 -3.39 2.21
C PHE A 215 -12.19 -2.60 3.18
N TYR A 216 -11.65 -1.48 2.68
CA TYR A 216 -10.77 -0.59 3.42
C TYR A 216 -11.58 0.36 4.29
N ARG A 217 -11.40 0.28 5.60
CA ARG A 217 -12.09 1.15 6.56
C ARG A 217 -11.43 2.51 6.64
N VAL A 218 -12.19 3.57 6.31
CA VAL A 218 -11.73 4.95 6.43
C VAL A 218 -12.12 5.47 7.80
N THR A 219 -11.14 5.66 8.69
CA THR A 219 -11.37 6.27 9.99
C THR A 219 -11.18 7.78 9.91
N TYR A 220 -12.13 8.55 10.42
CA TYR A 220 -12.08 10.02 10.42
C TYR A 220 -10.99 10.59 11.33
N ASP A 221 -10.50 9.83 12.29
CA ASP A 221 -9.51 10.28 13.27
C ASP A 221 -8.10 10.46 12.71
N GLY A 222 -7.91 10.19 11.42
CA GLY A 222 -6.73 10.63 10.63
C GLY A 222 -5.36 10.21 11.16
N VAL A 223 -5.31 9.28 12.12
CA VAL A 223 -4.07 8.91 12.83
C VAL A 223 -3.08 8.24 11.88
N ALA A 224 -3.55 7.50 10.88
CA ALA A 224 -2.69 6.74 9.98
C ALA A 224 -1.98 7.60 8.91
N SER A 225 -2.60 8.67 8.41
CA SER A 225 -2.10 9.41 7.23
C SER A 225 -1.42 10.75 7.54
N GLY A 226 -1.46 11.24 8.78
CA GLY A 226 -0.95 12.57 9.14
C GLY A 226 0.58 12.67 9.18
N ILE A 227 1.15 13.70 8.52
CA ILE A 227 2.59 14.07 8.65
C ILE A 227 2.87 14.74 10.00
N ASN A 228 2.15 14.38 11.04
CA ASN A 228 2.14 15.10 12.32
C ASN A 228 3.38 14.84 13.21
N SER A 229 4.30 13.97 12.80
CA SER A 229 5.56 13.73 13.52
C SER A 229 6.78 14.03 12.67
N SER A 230 7.87 14.49 13.30
CA SER A 230 9.15 14.74 12.65
C SER A 230 9.71 13.52 11.91
N LYS A 231 9.35 12.30 12.34
CA LYS A 231 9.77 11.06 11.71
C LYS A 231 9.03 10.77 10.40
N LYS A 232 7.76 11.17 10.29
CA LYS A 232 6.95 10.89 9.08
C LYS A 232 7.41 11.72 7.87
N TRP A 233 7.78 13.01 8.01
CA TRP A 233 8.30 13.77 6.88
C TRP A 233 9.64 13.21 6.36
N GLN A 234 10.47 12.64 7.24
CA GLN A 234 11.73 11.99 6.83
C GLN A 234 11.46 10.82 5.88
N SER A 235 10.45 9.99 6.17
CA SER A 235 10.03 8.93 5.26
C SER A 235 9.60 9.45 3.88
N HIS A 236 8.85 10.54 3.83
CA HIS A 236 8.44 11.12 2.54
C HIS A 236 9.64 11.62 1.72
N VAL A 237 10.61 12.27 2.36
CA VAL A 237 11.84 12.72 1.70
C VAL A 237 12.69 11.54 1.25
N TYR A 238 12.89 10.58 2.12
CA TYR A 238 13.64 9.35 1.82
C TYR A 238 13.01 8.61 0.63
N LEU A 239 11.70 8.39 0.66
CA LEU A 239 10.98 7.72 -0.42
C LEU A 239 11.07 8.52 -1.74
N ALA A 240 10.95 9.85 -1.69
CA ALA A 240 11.11 10.69 -2.88
C ALA A 240 12.52 10.56 -3.50
N GLN A 241 13.56 10.50 -2.68
CA GLN A 241 14.93 10.27 -3.14
C GLN A 241 15.07 8.87 -3.76
N LYS A 242 14.62 7.83 -3.06
CA LYS A 242 14.63 6.43 -3.50
C LYS A 242 13.93 6.27 -4.86
N VAL A 243 12.70 6.75 -4.99
CA VAL A 243 11.89 6.66 -6.20
C VAL A 243 12.50 7.43 -7.36
N THR A 244 12.97 8.67 -7.14
CA THR A 244 13.57 9.46 -8.22
C THR A 244 14.86 8.83 -8.75
N VAL A 245 15.66 8.24 -7.89
CA VAL A 245 16.87 7.50 -8.29
C VAL A 245 16.51 6.23 -9.07
N ALA A 246 15.62 5.41 -8.54
CA ALA A 246 15.25 4.13 -9.14
C ALA A 246 14.57 4.31 -10.51
N VAL A 247 13.61 5.22 -10.62
CA VAL A 247 12.90 5.52 -11.89
C VAL A 247 13.87 6.09 -12.93
N THR A 248 14.73 7.03 -12.54
CA THR A 248 15.73 7.58 -13.46
C THR A 248 16.73 6.54 -13.93
N LYS A 249 17.21 5.67 -13.02
CA LYS A 249 18.14 4.59 -13.37
C LYS A 249 17.54 3.63 -14.40
N ARG A 250 16.24 3.29 -14.25
CA ARG A 250 15.58 2.31 -15.11
C ARG A 250 15.10 2.90 -16.44
N TYR A 251 14.62 4.12 -16.45
CA TYR A 251 13.88 4.71 -17.58
C TYR A 251 14.48 6.01 -18.13
N GLY A 252 15.62 6.47 -17.61
CA GLY A 252 16.22 7.75 -18.01
C GLY A 252 15.28 8.92 -17.75
N ASN A 253 15.03 9.73 -18.78
CA ASN A 253 14.21 10.96 -18.69
C ASN A 253 12.73 10.72 -19.04
N LYS A 254 12.33 9.49 -19.36
CA LYS A 254 10.94 9.18 -19.78
C LYS A 254 9.89 9.73 -18.82
N TYR A 255 10.16 9.67 -17.53
CA TYR A 255 9.22 10.07 -16.48
C TYR A 255 9.52 11.40 -15.80
N ASP A 256 10.41 12.23 -16.35
CA ASP A 256 10.85 13.48 -15.69
C ASP A 256 9.71 14.43 -15.31
N LEU A 257 8.67 14.55 -16.16
CA LEU A 257 7.49 15.34 -15.83
C LEU A 257 6.77 14.79 -14.58
N PHE A 258 6.59 13.47 -14.51
CA PHE A 258 5.88 12.82 -13.40
C PHE A 258 6.71 12.76 -12.12
N LEU A 259 8.03 12.60 -12.23
CA LEU A 259 8.94 12.78 -11.11
C LEU A 259 8.87 14.21 -10.55
N GLY A 260 8.77 15.22 -11.43
CA GLY A 260 8.54 16.60 -11.02
C GLY A 260 7.20 16.79 -10.28
N ILE A 261 6.12 16.15 -10.75
CA ILE A 261 4.82 16.14 -10.07
C ILE A 261 4.95 15.50 -8.69
N TYR A 262 5.54 14.33 -8.61
CA TYR A 262 5.73 13.58 -7.37
C TYR A 262 6.48 14.40 -6.32
N VAL A 263 7.66 14.91 -6.68
CA VAL A 263 8.49 15.74 -5.79
C VAL A 263 7.76 17.01 -5.38
N ALA A 264 7.06 17.68 -6.30
CA ALA A 264 6.28 18.88 -5.97
C ALA A 264 5.15 18.60 -4.97
N GLN A 265 4.49 17.45 -5.06
CA GLN A 265 3.47 17.04 -4.10
C GLN A 265 4.06 16.68 -2.73
N ILE A 266 5.22 16.04 -2.68
CA ILE A 266 5.95 15.79 -1.44
C ILE A 266 6.33 17.14 -0.78
N ILE A 267 6.88 18.10 -1.52
CA ILE A 267 7.18 19.45 -1.02
C ILE A 267 5.94 20.09 -0.39
N ARG A 268 4.79 19.99 -1.04
CA ARG A 268 3.53 20.50 -0.51
C ARG A 268 3.14 19.83 0.81
N LYS A 269 3.32 18.51 0.91
CA LYS A 269 2.99 17.74 2.11
C LYS A 269 3.91 18.05 3.29
N ILE A 270 5.22 18.14 3.08
CA ILE A 270 6.20 18.44 4.14
C ILE A 270 6.19 19.92 4.58
N GLY A 271 5.50 20.80 3.83
CA GLY A 271 5.38 22.23 4.16
C GLY A 271 6.74 22.93 4.18
N PHE A 272 7.02 23.70 5.24
CA PHE A 272 8.24 24.52 5.37
C PHE A 272 9.30 23.90 6.30
N VAL A 273 9.30 22.59 6.50
CA VAL A 273 10.31 21.91 7.32
C VAL A 273 11.69 22.07 6.68
N LYS A 274 12.56 22.88 7.31
CA LYS A 274 13.88 23.29 6.78
C LYS A 274 14.75 22.06 6.43
N GLN A 275 14.87 21.11 7.37
CA GLN A 275 15.67 19.91 7.18
C GLN A 275 15.19 19.04 6.01
N ALA A 276 13.85 18.90 5.85
CA ALA A 276 13.25 18.16 4.75
C ALA A 276 13.63 18.78 3.39
N PHE A 277 13.59 20.09 3.29
CA PHE A 277 14.01 20.80 2.08
C PHE A 277 15.49 20.61 1.77
N GLU A 278 16.35 20.73 2.78
CA GLU A 278 17.78 20.58 2.63
C GLU A 278 18.16 19.17 2.14
N GLN A 279 17.48 18.15 2.64
CA GLN A 279 17.67 16.77 2.19
C GLN A 279 17.12 16.55 0.77
N LEU A 280 15.91 17.04 0.47
CA LEU A 280 15.27 16.82 -0.83
C LEU A 280 16.02 17.55 -1.97
N VAL A 281 16.58 18.74 -1.70
CA VAL A 281 17.44 19.48 -2.64
C VAL A 281 18.69 18.68 -3.03
N GLN A 282 19.18 17.82 -2.17
CA GLN A 282 20.32 16.96 -2.45
C GLN A 282 19.96 15.76 -3.36
N ALA A 283 18.67 15.45 -3.56
CA ALA A 283 18.26 14.36 -4.43
C ALA A 283 18.86 14.53 -5.84
N PRO A 284 19.48 13.48 -6.43
CA PRO A 284 20.16 13.56 -7.72
C PRO A 284 19.27 14.10 -8.84
N TRP A 285 17.99 13.71 -8.86
CA TRP A 285 17.03 14.21 -9.83
C TRP A 285 16.80 15.72 -9.69
N VAL A 286 16.62 16.23 -8.46
CA VAL A 286 16.41 17.66 -8.20
C VAL A 286 17.62 18.48 -8.61
N LYS A 287 18.82 18.01 -8.29
CA LYS A 287 20.08 18.69 -8.68
C LYS A 287 20.23 18.80 -10.20
N ARG A 288 19.86 17.75 -10.93
CA ARG A 288 19.94 17.75 -12.40
C ARG A 288 18.92 18.71 -13.04
N HIS A 289 17.79 18.95 -12.40
CA HIS A 289 16.74 19.84 -12.90
C HIS A 289 16.81 21.22 -12.26
N TRP A 290 17.79 22.05 -12.67
CA TRP A 290 18.10 23.34 -12.05
C TRP A 290 16.91 24.30 -11.95
N VAL A 291 15.99 24.32 -12.93
CA VAL A 291 14.76 25.15 -12.87
C VAL A 291 13.84 24.68 -11.72
N PHE A 292 13.73 23.38 -11.52
CA PHE A 292 12.96 22.83 -10.41
C PHE A 292 13.62 23.16 -9.07
N HIS A 293 14.93 23.00 -8.99
CA HIS A 293 15.73 23.38 -7.84
C HIS A 293 15.58 24.86 -7.47
N MET A 294 15.66 25.75 -8.48
CA MET A 294 15.44 27.18 -8.28
C MET A 294 14.04 27.49 -7.73
N ARG A 295 13.00 26.86 -8.29
CA ARG A 295 11.61 27.01 -7.81
C ARG A 295 11.44 26.55 -6.36
N MET A 296 12.06 25.46 -5.99
CA MET A 296 12.10 24.99 -4.61
C MET A 296 12.73 26.04 -3.69
N SER A 297 13.88 26.57 -4.07
CA SER A 297 14.62 27.57 -3.29
C SER A 297 13.80 28.85 -3.09
N ILE A 298 13.13 29.35 -4.14
CA ILE A 298 12.22 30.49 -4.07
C ILE A 298 11.03 30.19 -3.13
N TYR A 299 10.41 29.03 -3.26
CA TYR A 299 9.29 28.63 -2.41
C TYR A 299 9.68 28.61 -0.93
N ARG A 300 10.85 28.04 -0.62
CA ARG A 300 11.40 28.01 0.74
C ARG A 300 11.70 29.41 1.28
N MET A 301 12.34 30.26 0.48
CA MET A 301 12.74 31.61 0.90
C MET A 301 11.53 32.49 1.26
N LEU A 302 10.48 32.42 0.47
CA LEU A 302 9.29 33.26 0.64
C LEU A 302 8.29 32.67 1.65
N LYS A 303 8.42 31.40 2.04
CA LYS A 303 7.55 30.69 3.01
C LYS A 303 6.04 30.91 2.78
N ASN A 304 5.62 30.99 1.52
CA ASN A 304 4.26 31.34 1.14
C ASN A 304 3.62 30.19 0.35
N GLN A 305 2.65 29.50 0.96
CA GLN A 305 1.95 28.37 0.34
C GLN A 305 1.19 28.75 -0.95
N ARG A 306 0.71 30.00 -1.08
CA ARG A 306 0.02 30.45 -2.30
C ARG A 306 0.97 30.43 -3.51
N LEU A 307 2.26 30.65 -3.29
CA LEU A 307 3.28 30.62 -4.34
C LEU A 307 3.55 29.19 -4.85
N TRP A 308 3.21 28.14 -4.10
CA TRP A 308 3.37 26.78 -4.59
C TRP A 308 2.64 26.59 -5.92
N SER A 309 1.40 27.03 -6.01
CA SER A 309 0.59 26.91 -7.23
C SER A 309 1.18 27.67 -8.42
N LEU A 310 1.85 28.81 -8.19
CA LEU A 310 2.49 29.60 -9.22
C LEU A 310 3.82 28.97 -9.67
N LEU A 311 4.68 28.62 -8.73
CA LEU A 311 6.01 28.09 -9.00
C LEU A 311 5.96 26.70 -9.68
N PHE A 312 4.95 25.91 -9.31
CA PHE A 312 4.76 24.54 -9.82
C PHE A 312 3.52 24.42 -10.73
N TYR A 313 3.08 25.50 -11.39
CA TYR A 313 1.83 25.55 -12.16
C TYR A 313 1.73 24.43 -13.20
N ARG A 314 2.82 24.11 -13.93
CA ARG A 314 2.86 23.07 -14.94
C ARG A 314 2.58 21.68 -14.34
N TYR A 315 3.27 21.37 -13.25
CA TYR A 315 3.11 20.09 -12.54
C TYR A 315 1.71 19.98 -11.92
N ARG A 316 1.23 21.08 -11.31
CA ARG A 316 -0.11 21.15 -10.72
C ARG A 316 -1.20 20.97 -11.76
N GLY A 317 -1.08 21.59 -12.93
CA GLY A 317 -2.07 21.49 -14.00
C GLY A 317 -2.27 20.06 -14.48
N VAL A 318 -1.18 19.37 -14.82
CA VAL A 318 -1.20 17.97 -15.23
C VAL A 318 -1.72 17.07 -14.11
N SER A 319 -1.24 17.26 -12.89
CA SER A 319 -1.68 16.48 -11.73
C SER A 319 -3.18 16.63 -11.48
N LYS A 320 -3.70 17.87 -11.49
CA LYS A 320 -5.13 18.16 -11.28
C LYS A 320 -6.01 17.50 -12.34
N GLN A 321 -5.62 17.61 -13.61
CA GLN A 321 -6.37 16.99 -14.71
C GLN A 321 -6.41 15.46 -14.57
N ARG A 322 -5.28 14.82 -14.30
CA ARG A 322 -5.23 13.36 -14.12
C ARG A 322 -6.01 12.91 -12.88
N THR A 323 -5.92 13.66 -11.78
CA THR A 323 -6.71 13.34 -10.58
C THR A 323 -8.21 13.46 -10.84
N ALA A 324 -8.67 14.45 -11.60
CA ALA A 324 -10.08 14.57 -11.99
C ALA A 324 -10.55 13.38 -12.84
N VAL A 325 -9.75 12.95 -13.82
CA VAL A 325 -10.02 11.75 -14.62
C VAL A 325 -10.08 10.50 -13.74
N TRP A 326 -9.13 10.36 -12.82
CA TRP A 326 -9.10 9.26 -11.88
C TRP A 326 -10.34 9.23 -10.98
N GLN A 327 -10.73 10.36 -10.39
CA GLN A 327 -11.92 10.45 -9.53
C GLN A 327 -13.21 10.10 -10.28
N ALA A 328 -13.38 10.60 -11.50
CA ALA A 328 -14.55 10.27 -12.32
C ALA A 328 -14.60 8.76 -12.66
N SER A 329 -13.47 8.18 -13.03
CA SER A 329 -13.36 6.74 -13.30
C SER A 329 -13.63 5.90 -12.04
N MET A 330 -13.23 6.37 -10.85
CA MET A 330 -13.48 5.64 -9.60
C MET A 330 -14.96 5.57 -9.25
N ALA A 331 -15.71 6.67 -9.44
CA ALA A 331 -17.15 6.69 -9.18
C ALA A 331 -17.91 5.68 -10.07
N GLU A 332 -17.57 5.64 -11.37
CA GLU A 332 -18.15 4.66 -12.31
C GLU A 332 -17.80 3.22 -11.91
N LYS A 333 -16.52 2.96 -11.62
CA LYS A 333 -16.05 1.63 -11.25
C LYS A 333 -16.66 1.14 -9.94
N ARG A 334 -16.83 2.03 -8.95
CA ARG A 334 -17.49 1.69 -7.70
C ARG A 334 -18.92 1.19 -7.94
N LYS A 335 -19.69 1.89 -8.76
CA LYS A 335 -21.04 1.47 -9.15
C LYS A 335 -21.05 0.08 -9.76
N VAL A 336 -20.20 -0.18 -10.74
CA VAL A 336 -20.08 -1.51 -11.38
C VAL A 336 -19.71 -2.60 -10.36
N LEU A 337 -18.81 -2.31 -9.41
CA LEU A 337 -18.42 -3.29 -8.39
C LEU A 337 -19.57 -3.60 -7.41
N LEU A 338 -20.34 -2.59 -7.01
CA LEU A 338 -21.52 -2.81 -6.16
C LEU A 338 -22.61 -3.62 -6.91
N GLU A 339 -22.81 -3.38 -8.22
CA GLU A 339 -23.74 -4.16 -9.05
C GLU A 339 -23.33 -5.64 -9.20
N ARG A 340 -22.02 -5.96 -9.12
CA ARG A 340 -21.52 -7.35 -9.09
C ARG A 340 -21.83 -8.09 -7.77
N GLY A 341 -22.27 -7.36 -6.78
CA GLY A 341 -22.57 -7.85 -5.42
C GLY A 341 -21.34 -7.91 -4.54
N VAL A 342 -21.50 -7.45 -3.32
CA VAL A 342 -20.51 -7.47 -2.24
C VAL A 342 -21.10 -8.18 -1.02
N GLU A 343 -20.29 -9.00 -0.32
CA GLU A 343 -20.65 -9.75 0.87
C GLU A 343 -19.49 -9.70 1.87
N VAL A 344 -19.77 -9.63 3.18
CA VAL A 344 -18.78 -9.65 4.26
C VAL A 344 -19.18 -10.65 5.37
#